data_d3b20f37657c38f9f0b96183730042c6
#
_entry.id   d3b20f37657c38f9f0b96183730042c6
#
_cell.length_a   1.000
_cell.length_b   1.000
_cell.length_c   1.000
_cell.angle_alpha   90.00
_cell.angle_beta   90.00
_cell.angle_gamma   90.00
#
_symmetry.space_group_name_H-M   'P 1'
#
loop_
_entity.id
_entity.type
_entity.pdbx_description
1 polymer ?
#
loop_
_entity_poly.entity_id
_entity_poly.type
_entity_poly.pdbx_seq_one_letter_code
_entity_poly.pdbx_strand_id
1 'polypeptide(L)'
;PIAKLINSFTKLPGIGAKTAARLAFYVLDMKESDVTEFAQALIQVKRDLRFCPTCGNITDSELCVICSDQSRDSKTVLVVEDARDVMSMERMHEYHGLYHVLHGVLSPMEGTGPEDLNIPSLLRRLQETEIEEVIVATNATAEGEATAMYLARLLKPAGIKVTRLAHGLAVGSDIEYADEMTLFRAIEGRREL
;
A
#
# COMPACT_ATOMS: atom_id res chain seq x y z
N PRO A 1 9.57 31.56 17.45
CA PRO A 1 10.04 30.38 16.72
C PRO A 1 9.44 29.07 17.28
N ILE A 2 9.56 28.81 18.60
CA ILE A 2 9.13 27.54 19.21
C ILE A 2 7.65 27.26 19.02
N ALA A 3 6.77 28.25 19.19
CA ALA A 3 5.33 28.10 18.99
C ALA A 3 4.98 27.70 17.53
N LYS A 4 5.73 28.24 16.55
CA LYS A 4 5.56 27.86 15.14
C LYS A 4 5.95 26.40 14.90
N LEU A 5 7.04 25.94 15.53
CA LEU A 5 7.50 24.57 15.43
C LEU A 5 6.51 23.59 16.08
N ILE A 6 6.00 23.92 17.29
CA ILE A 6 4.93 23.16 17.96
C ILE A 6 3.71 23.03 17.05
N ASN A 7 3.25 24.16 16.49
CA ASN A 7 2.10 24.13 15.58
C ASN A 7 2.36 23.35 14.28
N SER A 8 3.60 23.26 13.83
CA SER A 8 3.97 22.42 12.67
C SER A 8 3.89 20.94 13.01
N PHE A 9 4.34 20.53 14.18
CA PHE A 9 4.23 19.15 14.65
C PHE A 9 2.78 18.73 14.92
N THR A 10 1.90 19.62 15.40
CA THR A 10 0.48 19.28 15.61
C THR A 10 -0.29 19.01 14.30
N LYS A 11 0.25 19.41 13.15
CA LYS A 11 -0.35 19.08 11.84
C LYS A 11 -0.12 17.61 11.41
N LEU A 12 0.82 16.92 12.07
CA LEU A 12 1.10 15.53 11.77
C LEU A 12 0.04 14.63 12.43
N PRO A 13 -0.49 13.63 11.70
CA PRO A 13 -1.49 12.73 12.23
C PRO A 13 -0.96 11.97 13.46
N GLY A 14 -1.78 11.85 14.51
CA GLY A 14 -1.39 11.20 15.77
C GLY A 14 -0.53 12.06 16.71
N ILE A 15 -0.14 13.28 16.33
CA ILE A 15 0.66 14.19 17.17
C ILE A 15 -0.26 15.21 17.84
N GLY A 16 -0.57 14.98 19.13
CA GLY A 16 -1.29 15.95 19.95
C GLY A 16 -0.40 17.07 20.50
N ALA A 17 -1.01 18.13 21.04
CA ALA A 17 -0.31 19.34 21.52
C ALA A 17 0.82 19.02 22.52
N LYS A 18 0.61 18.09 23.46
CA LYS A 18 1.62 17.69 24.44
C LYS A 18 2.84 17.04 23.80
N THR A 19 2.61 16.13 22.84
CA THR A 19 3.69 15.48 22.11
C THR A 19 4.42 16.47 21.20
N ALA A 20 3.69 17.34 20.52
CA ALA A 20 4.26 18.39 19.66
C ALA A 20 5.18 19.33 20.45
N ALA A 21 4.76 19.77 21.64
CA ALA A 21 5.60 20.58 22.52
C ALA A 21 6.87 19.84 22.92
N ARG A 22 6.76 18.58 23.35
CA ARG A 22 7.95 17.76 23.71
C ARG A 22 8.92 17.61 22.55
N LEU A 23 8.44 17.33 21.35
CA LEU A 23 9.28 17.23 20.15
C LEU A 23 9.97 18.57 19.82
N ALA A 24 9.25 19.69 19.92
CA ALA A 24 9.80 21.00 19.63
C ALA A 24 10.90 21.40 20.62
N PHE A 25 10.75 21.08 21.90
CA PHE A 25 11.81 21.29 22.90
C PHE A 25 13.00 20.36 22.69
N TYR A 26 12.77 19.11 22.29
CA TYR A 26 13.85 18.18 21.95
C TYR A 26 14.73 18.70 20.80
N VAL A 27 14.12 19.36 19.81
CA VAL A 27 14.87 19.97 18.69
C VAL A 27 15.84 21.06 19.18
N LEU A 28 15.54 21.76 20.29
CA LEU A 28 16.47 22.76 20.85
C LEU A 28 17.77 22.13 21.39
N ASP A 29 17.71 20.88 21.82
CA ASP A 29 18.85 20.13 22.36
C ASP A 29 19.64 19.38 21.27
N MET A 30 19.11 19.32 20.04
CA MET A 30 19.78 18.70 18.89
C MET A 30 20.92 19.58 18.39
N LYS A 31 21.93 18.96 17.78
CA LYS A 31 22.97 19.70 17.03
C LYS A 31 22.36 20.37 15.78
N GLU A 32 22.84 21.53 15.43
CA GLU A 32 22.36 22.26 14.26
C GLU A 32 22.52 21.46 12.96
N SER A 33 23.58 20.64 12.84
CA SER A 33 23.77 19.71 11.73
C SER A 33 22.60 18.74 11.58
N ASP A 34 22.17 18.12 12.68
CA ASP A 34 21.12 17.09 12.69
C ASP A 34 19.75 17.70 12.38
N VAL A 35 19.52 18.94 12.88
CA VAL A 35 18.30 19.69 12.54
C VAL A 35 18.28 20.06 11.06
N THR A 36 19.41 20.44 10.51
CA THR A 36 19.53 20.77 9.08
C THR A 36 19.30 19.54 8.21
N GLU A 37 19.91 18.42 8.54
CA GLU A 37 19.71 17.14 7.84
C GLU A 37 18.24 16.70 7.88
N PHE A 38 17.61 16.78 9.05
CA PHE A 38 16.18 16.46 9.21
C PHE A 38 15.29 17.36 8.36
N ALA A 39 15.54 18.67 8.39
CA ALA A 39 14.78 19.62 7.58
C ALA A 39 14.95 19.36 6.07
N GLN A 40 16.19 19.06 5.64
CA GLN A 40 16.48 18.71 4.26
C GLN A 40 15.76 17.42 3.82
N ALA A 41 15.77 16.38 4.67
CA ALA A 41 15.05 15.13 4.39
C ALA A 41 13.54 15.36 4.16
N LEU A 42 12.89 16.21 4.97
CA LEU A 42 11.48 16.57 4.79
C LEU A 42 11.22 17.25 3.44
N ILE A 43 12.11 18.16 3.04
CA ILE A 43 12.00 18.88 1.76
C ILE A 43 12.24 17.93 0.59
N GLN A 44 13.27 17.07 0.68
CA GLN A 44 13.63 16.11 -0.38
C GLN A 44 12.52 15.13 -0.66
N VAL A 45 11.93 14.53 0.38
CA VAL A 45 10.77 13.63 0.21
C VAL A 45 9.65 14.28 -0.62
N LYS A 46 9.37 15.57 -0.35
CA LYS A 46 8.30 16.27 -1.05
C LYS A 46 8.67 16.70 -2.47
N ARG A 47 9.96 16.96 -2.74
CA ARG A 47 10.45 17.45 -4.02
C ARG A 47 10.80 16.31 -4.98
N ASP A 48 11.46 15.28 -4.48
CA ASP A 48 12.16 14.29 -5.29
C ASP A 48 11.34 13.00 -5.46
N LEU A 49 10.42 12.69 -4.49
CA LEU A 49 9.56 11.52 -4.60
C LEU A 49 8.32 11.79 -5.48
N ARG A 50 8.02 10.81 -6.32
CA ARG A 50 6.87 10.77 -7.21
C ARG A 50 6.28 9.36 -7.28
N PHE A 51 5.15 9.21 -7.91
CA PHE A 51 4.61 7.89 -8.20
C PHE A 51 5.18 7.33 -9.50
N CYS A 52 5.57 6.06 -9.47
CA CYS A 52 6.01 5.32 -10.65
C CYS A 52 4.87 5.31 -11.70
N PRO A 53 5.12 5.75 -12.94
CA PRO A 53 4.08 5.85 -13.97
C PRO A 53 3.48 4.49 -14.35
N THR A 54 4.22 3.40 -14.13
CA THR A 54 3.78 2.04 -14.46
C THR A 54 2.93 1.40 -13.38
N CYS A 55 3.33 1.53 -12.10
CA CYS A 55 2.71 0.77 -11.03
C CYS A 55 2.13 1.63 -9.89
N GLY A 56 2.36 2.93 -9.86
CA GLY A 56 1.90 3.80 -8.79
C GLY A 56 2.72 3.72 -7.49
N ASN A 57 3.78 2.90 -7.42
CA ASN A 57 4.65 2.86 -6.24
C ASN A 57 5.49 4.15 -6.12
N ILE A 58 6.00 4.44 -4.93
CA ILE A 58 6.87 5.60 -4.69
C ILE A 58 8.24 5.37 -5.33
N THR A 59 8.79 6.42 -5.96
CA THR A 59 10.12 6.39 -6.58
C THR A 59 10.71 7.80 -6.63
N ASP A 60 12.03 7.89 -6.62
CA ASP A 60 12.83 9.09 -6.93
C ASP A 60 13.37 9.07 -8.37
N SER A 61 13.17 7.96 -9.09
CA SER A 61 13.67 7.68 -10.42
C SER A 61 12.53 7.61 -11.44
N GLU A 62 12.83 7.46 -12.73
CA GLU A 62 11.81 7.35 -13.79
C GLU A 62 10.86 6.18 -13.55
N LEU A 63 11.41 5.00 -13.23
CA LEU A 63 10.68 3.82 -12.79
C LEU A 63 11.13 3.45 -11.38
N CYS A 64 10.24 2.83 -10.60
CA CYS A 64 10.62 2.30 -9.30
C CYS A 64 11.53 1.07 -9.46
N VAL A 65 12.27 0.76 -8.40
CA VAL A 65 13.22 -0.37 -8.35
C VAL A 65 12.59 -1.70 -8.78
N ILE A 66 11.29 -1.90 -8.50
CA ILE A 66 10.56 -3.12 -8.87
C ILE A 66 10.24 -3.14 -10.37
N CYS A 67 9.77 -2.04 -10.94
CA CYS A 67 9.43 -1.97 -12.37
C CYS A 67 10.67 -1.94 -13.28
N SER A 68 11.82 -1.52 -12.76
CA SER A 68 13.09 -1.53 -13.49
C SER A 68 13.83 -2.87 -13.43
N ASP A 69 13.44 -3.76 -12.50
CA ASP A 69 14.07 -5.07 -12.32
C ASP A 69 13.52 -6.10 -13.33
N GLN A 70 14.32 -6.41 -14.34
CA GLN A 70 13.99 -7.38 -15.39
C GLN A 70 14.02 -8.83 -14.94
N SER A 71 14.51 -9.13 -13.75
CA SER A 71 14.53 -10.49 -13.20
C SER A 71 13.18 -10.92 -12.62
N ARG A 72 12.24 -9.98 -12.46
CA ARG A 72 10.91 -10.26 -11.90
C ARG A 72 9.97 -10.90 -12.91
N ASP A 73 9.07 -11.72 -12.40
CA ASP A 73 7.99 -12.30 -13.20
C ASP A 73 7.02 -11.19 -13.66
N SER A 74 7.05 -10.91 -14.95
CA SER A 74 6.20 -9.88 -15.57
C SER A 74 4.77 -10.35 -15.82
N LYS A 75 4.46 -11.64 -15.64
CA LYS A 75 3.14 -12.23 -15.89
C LYS A 75 2.21 -12.15 -14.69
N THR A 76 2.74 -11.89 -13.50
CA THR A 76 1.99 -11.83 -12.25
C THR A 76 2.05 -10.45 -11.64
N VAL A 77 0.89 -9.85 -11.37
CA VAL A 77 0.77 -8.53 -10.73
C VAL A 77 -0.02 -8.63 -9.43
N LEU A 78 0.59 -8.17 -8.33
CA LEU A 78 -0.05 -8.05 -7.04
C LEU A 78 -0.59 -6.62 -6.86
N VAL A 79 -1.90 -6.48 -6.75
CA VAL A 79 -2.61 -5.20 -6.61
C VAL A 79 -2.83 -4.89 -5.14
N VAL A 80 -2.31 -3.76 -4.67
CA VAL A 80 -2.40 -3.28 -3.29
C VAL A 80 -3.08 -1.92 -3.20
N GLU A 81 -3.53 -1.54 -2.01
CA GLU A 81 -4.18 -0.24 -1.77
C GLU A 81 -3.18 0.92 -1.73
N ASP A 82 -2.02 0.70 -1.08
CA ASP A 82 -1.05 1.75 -0.77
C ASP A 82 0.39 1.28 -1.03
N ALA A 83 1.29 2.23 -1.28
CA ALA A 83 2.71 1.92 -1.47
C ALA A 83 3.38 1.31 -0.22
N ARG A 84 2.82 1.54 0.98
CA ARG A 84 3.28 0.91 2.23
C ARG A 84 3.04 -0.60 2.22
N ASP A 85 2.00 -1.05 1.53
CA ASP A 85 1.71 -2.48 1.38
C ASP A 85 2.78 -3.16 0.52
N VAL A 86 3.25 -2.48 -0.54
CA VAL A 86 4.40 -2.94 -1.34
C VAL A 86 5.62 -3.15 -0.44
N MET A 87 5.95 -2.16 0.41
CA MET A 87 7.08 -2.28 1.35
C MET A 87 6.92 -3.45 2.32
N SER A 88 5.68 -3.75 2.74
CA SER A 88 5.39 -4.85 3.64
C SER A 88 5.54 -6.20 2.94
N MET A 89 5.08 -6.31 1.69
CA MET A 89 5.22 -7.51 0.88
C MET A 89 6.68 -7.79 0.51
N GLU A 90 7.45 -6.76 0.15
CA GLU A 90 8.87 -6.91 -0.19
C GLU A 90 9.75 -7.40 0.99
N ARG A 91 9.34 -7.15 2.23
CA ARG A 91 10.09 -7.64 3.41
C ARG A 91 10.14 -9.17 3.54
N MET A 92 9.21 -9.90 2.95
CA MET A 92 9.26 -11.36 3.00
C MET A 92 10.23 -11.97 1.97
N HIS A 93 10.66 -11.19 0.95
CA HIS A 93 11.60 -11.60 -0.10
C HIS A 93 11.18 -12.84 -0.92
N GLU A 94 9.92 -13.26 -0.84
CA GLU A 94 9.40 -14.48 -1.49
C GLU A 94 8.51 -14.18 -2.70
N TYR A 95 8.08 -12.93 -2.87
CA TYR A 95 7.28 -12.54 -4.01
C TYR A 95 8.15 -11.92 -5.10
N HIS A 96 8.17 -12.54 -6.26
CA HIS A 96 9.01 -12.14 -7.39
C HIS A 96 8.23 -11.53 -8.55
N GLY A 97 6.92 -11.34 -8.41
CA GLY A 97 6.08 -10.68 -9.40
C GLY A 97 6.17 -9.15 -9.34
N LEU A 98 5.32 -8.51 -10.12
CA LEU A 98 5.19 -7.05 -10.18
C LEU A 98 4.06 -6.57 -9.25
N TYR A 99 4.02 -5.27 -8.98
CA TYR A 99 2.98 -4.64 -8.16
C TYR A 99 2.18 -3.62 -8.95
N HIS A 100 0.99 -3.32 -8.44
CA HIS A 100 0.20 -2.17 -8.84
C HIS A 100 -0.48 -1.55 -7.62
N VAL A 101 -0.30 -0.25 -7.42
CA VAL A 101 -0.82 0.51 -6.28
C VAL A 101 -2.05 1.27 -6.71
N LEU A 102 -3.18 1.05 -6.05
CA LEU A 102 -4.47 1.68 -6.36
C LEU A 102 -4.58 3.11 -5.80
N HIS A 103 -3.80 3.46 -4.77
CA HIS A 103 -3.89 4.70 -3.99
C HIS A 103 -5.20 4.86 -3.23
N GLY A 104 -5.81 3.77 -2.80
CA GLY A 104 -7.03 3.73 -2.02
C GLY A 104 -7.90 2.51 -2.32
N VAL A 105 -9.14 2.60 -1.88
CA VAL A 105 -10.21 1.61 -2.08
C VAL A 105 -11.50 2.30 -2.49
N LEU A 106 -12.42 1.56 -3.09
CA LEU A 106 -13.78 2.04 -3.35
C LEU A 106 -14.48 2.31 -2.02
N SER A 107 -14.92 3.54 -1.82
CA SER A 107 -15.66 3.97 -0.62
C SER A 107 -16.78 4.92 -1.01
N PRO A 108 -17.98 4.40 -1.33
CA PRO A 108 -19.12 5.24 -1.69
C PRO A 108 -19.51 6.22 -0.58
N MET A 109 -19.26 5.86 0.69
CA MET A 109 -19.55 6.74 1.83
C MET A 109 -18.59 7.94 1.89
N GLU A 110 -17.35 7.78 1.42
CA GLU A 110 -16.36 8.85 1.32
C GLU A 110 -16.35 9.51 -0.07
N GLY A 111 -17.22 9.05 -0.98
CA GLY A 111 -17.30 9.56 -2.34
C GLY A 111 -16.17 9.08 -3.25
N THR A 112 -15.43 8.05 -2.86
CA THR A 112 -14.33 7.50 -3.68
C THR A 112 -14.85 6.46 -4.68
N GLY A 113 -14.82 6.82 -5.96
CA GLY A 113 -15.21 5.97 -7.08
C GLY A 113 -14.02 5.30 -7.77
N PRO A 114 -14.28 4.46 -8.79
CA PRO A 114 -13.21 3.80 -9.56
C PRO A 114 -12.29 4.78 -10.31
N GLU A 115 -12.79 5.95 -10.67
CA GLU A 115 -12.09 7.04 -11.33
C GLU A 115 -11.08 7.75 -10.43
N ASP A 116 -11.27 7.69 -9.12
CA ASP A 116 -10.39 8.29 -8.12
C ASP A 116 -9.21 7.38 -7.79
N LEU A 117 -9.29 6.10 -8.20
CA LEU A 117 -8.26 5.09 -7.98
C LEU A 117 -7.39 4.90 -9.22
N ASN A 118 -6.20 4.35 -9.03
CA ASN A 118 -5.26 4.07 -10.13
C ASN A 118 -5.66 2.83 -10.97
N ILE A 119 -6.97 2.58 -11.12
CA ILE A 119 -7.52 1.46 -11.91
C ILE A 119 -7.32 1.68 -13.42
N PRO A 120 -7.51 2.89 -14.00
CA PRO A 120 -7.26 3.09 -15.43
C PRO A 120 -5.83 2.76 -15.86
N SER A 121 -4.83 3.03 -15.01
CA SER A 121 -3.44 2.67 -15.28
C SER A 121 -3.23 1.15 -15.26
N LEU A 122 -3.89 0.43 -14.34
CA LEU A 122 -3.88 -1.04 -14.33
C LEU A 122 -4.44 -1.61 -15.63
N LEU A 123 -5.59 -1.11 -16.08
CA LEU A 123 -6.23 -1.58 -17.33
C LEU A 123 -5.35 -1.34 -18.56
N ARG A 124 -4.72 -0.17 -18.65
CA ARG A 124 -3.77 0.14 -19.73
C ARG A 124 -2.60 -0.83 -19.72
N ARG A 125 -2.01 -1.06 -18.55
CA ARG A 125 -0.91 -2.01 -18.38
C ARG A 125 -1.28 -3.41 -18.83
N LEU A 126 -2.47 -3.91 -18.49
CA LEU A 126 -2.97 -5.23 -18.91
C LEU A 126 -3.18 -5.35 -20.42
N GLN A 127 -3.40 -4.24 -21.12
CA GLN A 127 -3.50 -4.22 -22.59
C GLN A 127 -2.12 -4.19 -23.28
N GLU A 128 -1.13 -3.62 -22.62
CA GLU A 128 0.23 -3.42 -23.16
C GLU A 128 1.20 -4.56 -22.83
N THR A 129 0.83 -5.44 -21.88
CA THR A 129 1.72 -6.50 -21.36
C THR A 129 1.00 -7.84 -21.27
N GLU A 130 1.76 -8.95 -21.32
CA GLU A 130 1.24 -10.32 -21.22
C GLU A 130 1.04 -10.75 -19.75
N ILE A 131 0.21 -10.02 -18.99
CA ILE A 131 -0.12 -10.39 -17.62
C ILE A 131 -1.16 -11.51 -17.64
N GLU A 132 -0.84 -12.62 -16.97
CA GLU A 132 -1.69 -13.81 -16.88
C GLU A 132 -2.50 -13.85 -15.57
N GLU A 133 -1.91 -13.31 -14.47
CA GLU A 133 -2.55 -13.34 -13.15
C GLU A 133 -2.50 -11.97 -12.46
N VAL A 134 -3.62 -11.56 -11.91
CA VAL A 134 -3.75 -10.43 -10.98
C VAL A 134 -4.13 -10.98 -9.61
N ILE A 135 -3.23 -10.81 -8.64
CA ILE A 135 -3.47 -11.14 -7.24
C ILE A 135 -3.98 -9.89 -6.54
N VAL A 136 -5.23 -9.89 -6.09
CA VAL A 136 -5.79 -8.76 -5.36
C VAL A 136 -5.44 -8.88 -3.88
N ALA A 137 -4.66 -7.92 -3.37
CA ALA A 137 -4.13 -7.85 -2.01
C ALA A 137 -4.63 -6.60 -1.26
N THR A 138 -5.89 -6.21 -1.50
CA THR A 138 -6.56 -5.21 -0.69
C THR A 138 -6.86 -5.74 0.71
N ASN A 139 -6.96 -4.85 1.71
CA ASN A 139 -7.23 -5.24 3.09
C ASN A 139 -8.55 -6.00 3.22
N ALA A 140 -8.70 -6.79 4.28
CA ALA A 140 -9.92 -7.55 4.58
C ALA A 140 -11.00 -6.68 5.25
N THR A 141 -11.18 -5.45 4.76
CA THR A 141 -12.25 -4.52 5.13
C THR A 141 -13.41 -4.62 4.15
N ALA A 142 -14.58 -4.08 4.48
CA ALA A 142 -15.72 -4.06 3.56
C ALA A 142 -15.39 -3.35 2.24
N GLU A 143 -14.67 -2.23 2.31
CA GLU A 143 -14.22 -1.44 1.16
C GLU A 143 -13.17 -2.21 0.35
N GLY A 144 -12.22 -2.87 1.01
CA GLY A 144 -11.20 -3.69 0.35
C GLY A 144 -11.82 -4.90 -0.37
N GLU A 145 -12.82 -5.56 0.23
CA GLU A 145 -13.57 -6.64 -0.41
C GLU A 145 -14.40 -6.14 -1.59
N ALA A 146 -15.09 -5.00 -1.45
CA ALA A 146 -15.84 -4.40 -2.54
C ALA A 146 -14.93 -4.05 -3.72
N THR A 147 -13.73 -3.50 -3.43
CA THR A 147 -12.71 -3.20 -4.43
C THR A 147 -12.21 -4.46 -5.13
N ALA A 148 -11.95 -5.52 -4.37
CA ALA A 148 -11.53 -6.82 -4.93
C ALA A 148 -12.60 -7.42 -5.85
N MET A 149 -13.87 -7.39 -5.45
CA MET A 149 -14.98 -7.86 -6.27
C MET A 149 -15.15 -7.03 -7.54
N TYR A 150 -14.98 -5.71 -7.44
CA TYR A 150 -15.03 -4.81 -8.60
C TYR A 150 -13.94 -5.16 -9.60
N LEU A 151 -12.69 -5.29 -9.15
CA LEU A 151 -11.55 -5.68 -10.00
C LEU A 151 -11.77 -7.05 -10.64
N ALA A 152 -12.27 -8.02 -9.87
CA ALA A 152 -12.55 -9.35 -10.40
C ALA A 152 -13.61 -9.32 -11.53
N ARG A 153 -14.68 -8.54 -11.37
CA ARG A 153 -15.71 -8.35 -12.40
C ARG A 153 -15.17 -7.64 -13.65
N LEU A 154 -14.23 -6.74 -13.48
CA LEU A 154 -13.63 -5.96 -14.55
C LEU A 154 -12.62 -6.78 -15.36
N LEU A 155 -11.82 -7.62 -14.69
CA LEU A 155 -10.66 -8.29 -15.29
C LEU A 155 -10.97 -9.71 -15.81
N LYS A 156 -11.85 -10.48 -15.17
CA LYS A 156 -12.20 -11.84 -15.58
C LYS A 156 -12.72 -11.93 -17.03
N PRO A 157 -13.56 -11.00 -17.53
CA PRO A 157 -14.02 -11.03 -18.92
C PRO A 157 -12.90 -10.85 -19.95
N ALA A 158 -11.78 -10.22 -19.54
CA ALA A 158 -10.59 -10.07 -20.37
C ALA A 158 -9.67 -11.31 -20.38
N GLY A 159 -10.09 -12.42 -19.74
CA GLY A 159 -9.31 -13.66 -19.68
C GLY A 159 -8.20 -13.66 -18.62
N ILE A 160 -8.13 -12.65 -17.78
CA ILE A 160 -7.12 -12.55 -16.73
C ILE A 160 -7.53 -13.44 -15.53
N LYS A 161 -6.61 -14.26 -15.05
CA LYS A 161 -6.79 -15.00 -13.80
C LYS A 161 -6.75 -14.02 -12.63
N VAL A 162 -7.83 -13.90 -11.88
CA VAL A 162 -7.91 -13.01 -10.71
C VAL A 162 -7.99 -13.87 -9.45
N THR A 163 -7.01 -13.70 -8.58
CA THR A 163 -6.90 -14.39 -7.29
C THR A 163 -6.93 -13.38 -6.14
N ARG A 164 -7.12 -13.87 -4.92
CA ARG A 164 -7.15 -13.09 -3.69
C ARG A 164 -6.16 -13.69 -2.69
N LEU A 165 -5.56 -12.86 -1.84
CA LEU A 165 -4.80 -13.37 -0.71
C LEU A 165 -5.69 -14.26 0.16
N ALA A 166 -5.13 -15.36 0.65
CA ALA A 166 -5.83 -16.25 1.56
C ALA A 166 -6.19 -15.51 2.87
N HIS A 167 -7.39 -15.72 3.35
CA HIS A 167 -7.85 -15.25 4.65
C HIS A 167 -7.93 -16.43 5.61
N GLY A 168 -7.58 -16.19 6.88
CA GLY A 168 -7.67 -17.24 7.89
C GLY A 168 -6.85 -16.91 9.13
N LEU A 169 -6.55 -17.97 9.90
CA LEU A 169 -5.76 -17.86 11.13
C LEU A 169 -4.33 -17.46 10.84
N ALA A 170 -3.82 -16.50 11.59
CA ALA A 170 -2.42 -16.11 11.53
C ALA A 170 -1.52 -17.25 12.04
N VAL A 171 -0.35 -17.41 11.42
CA VAL A 171 0.63 -18.42 11.86
C VAL A 171 1.07 -18.10 13.31
N GLY A 172 1.00 -19.11 14.17
CA GLY A 172 1.34 -18.96 15.60
C GLY A 172 0.23 -18.39 16.47
N SER A 173 -0.98 -18.16 15.92
CA SER A 173 -2.14 -17.79 16.73
C SER A 173 -2.90 -19.04 17.23
N ASP A 174 -3.46 -18.93 18.45
CA ASP A 174 -4.34 -19.95 18.98
C ASP A 174 -5.79 -19.73 18.48
N ILE A 175 -6.48 -20.82 18.16
CA ILE A 175 -7.86 -20.81 17.65
C ILE A 175 -8.81 -20.16 18.67
N GLU A 176 -8.52 -20.33 19.97
CA GLU A 176 -9.33 -19.80 21.08
C GLU A 176 -9.47 -18.28 21.05
N TYR A 177 -8.46 -17.55 20.53
CA TYR A 177 -8.46 -16.09 20.48
C TYR A 177 -8.92 -15.51 19.17
N ALA A 178 -9.26 -16.35 18.20
CA ALA A 178 -9.75 -15.89 16.90
C ALA A 178 -11.24 -15.51 16.98
N ASP A 179 -11.61 -14.41 16.35
CA ASP A 179 -13.01 -14.02 16.20
C ASP A 179 -13.77 -14.96 15.26
N GLU A 180 -15.11 -14.95 15.37
CA GLU A 180 -16.00 -15.84 14.61
C GLU A 180 -15.85 -15.69 13.08
N MET A 181 -15.62 -14.46 12.61
CA MET A 181 -15.47 -14.21 11.18
C MET A 181 -14.13 -14.76 10.64
N THR A 182 -13.05 -14.62 11.40
CA THR A 182 -11.74 -15.21 11.08
C THR A 182 -11.84 -16.73 11.03
N LEU A 183 -12.52 -17.36 12.00
CA LEU A 183 -12.75 -18.82 12.00
C LEU A 183 -13.58 -19.26 10.80
N PHE A 184 -14.65 -18.55 10.49
CA PHE A 184 -15.48 -18.82 9.33
C PHE A 184 -14.67 -18.78 8.03
N ARG A 185 -13.88 -17.72 7.82
CA ARG A 185 -13.01 -17.56 6.65
C ARG A 185 -11.93 -18.65 6.57
N ALA A 186 -11.37 -19.06 7.70
CA ALA A 186 -10.39 -20.15 7.76
C ALA A 186 -11.00 -21.49 7.32
N ILE A 187 -12.26 -21.77 7.71
CA ILE A 187 -12.98 -22.98 7.30
C ILE A 187 -13.33 -22.92 5.81
N GLU A 188 -13.81 -21.77 5.31
CA GLU A 188 -14.08 -21.61 3.87
C GLU A 188 -12.83 -21.81 3.02
N GLY A 189 -11.72 -21.21 3.45
CA GLY A 189 -10.43 -21.24 2.75
C GLY A 189 -9.58 -22.49 3.02
N ARG A 190 -10.09 -23.51 3.72
CA ARG A 190 -9.34 -24.72 4.03
C ARG A 190 -8.83 -25.42 2.78
N ARG A 191 -7.64 -25.98 2.86
CA ARG A 191 -7.00 -26.74 1.79
C ARG A 191 -6.85 -28.20 2.19
N GLU A 192 -6.83 -29.07 1.20
CA GLU A 192 -6.43 -30.47 1.36
C GLU A 192 -4.95 -30.55 1.72
N LEU A 193 -4.59 -31.47 2.64
CA LEU A 193 -3.21 -31.67 3.11
C LEU A 193 -2.44 -32.59 2.16
#